data_2881f49fd79172840215938bab57de8b
#
_entry.id   2881f49fd79172840215938bab57de8b
#
_cell.length_a   1.000
_cell.length_b   1.000
_cell.length_c   1.000
_cell.angle_alpha   90.00
_cell.angle_beta   90.00
_cell.angle_gamma   90.00
#
_symmetry.space_group_name_H-M   'P 1'
#
loop_
_entity.id
_entity.type
_entity.pdbx_description
1 polymer ?
#
loop_
_entity_poly.entity_id
_entity_poly.type
_entity_poly.pdbx_seq_one_letter_code
_entity_poly.pdbx_strand_id
1 'polypeptide(L)'
;MFTFNYTIKQEDLNYGNHVGNERALLFFQWAREEFLRANNLSETDIGDGSGFIQTEATVQYKKQLFLDQEVKVNITKIEIKGLRIIFEHEIFCGEDLAITGTATVLAYNYEEQKVKKVPTSFKELVENYNS
;
A
#
# COMPACT_ATOMS: atom_id res chain seq x y z
N MET A 1 -4.40 -12.22 -5.04
CA MET A 1 -3.66 -10.94 -5.02
C MET A 1 -4.65 -9.79 -5.15
N PHE A 2 -4.53 -8.79 -4.30
CA PHE A 2 -5.42 -7.61 -4.34
C PHE A 2 -4.92 -6.59 -5.36
N THR A 3 -5.83 -6.07 -6.16
CA THR A 3 -5.53 -5.07 -7.20
C THR A 3 -6.43 -3.85 -7.04
N PHE A 4 -5.82 -2.68 -7.03
CA PHE A 4 -6.51 -1.39 -7.05
C PHE A 4 -6.35 -0.79 -8.45
N ASN A 5 -7.47 -0.50 -9.11
CA ASN A 5 -7.46 0.09 -10.46
C ASN A 5 -7.58 1.60 -10.35
N TYR A 6 -6.75 2.32 -11.08
CA TYR A 6 -6.71 3.77 -11.01
C TYR A 6 -6.42 4.36 -12.39
N THR A 7 -7.06 5.48 -12.70
CA THR A 7 -6.78 6.24 -13.93
C THR A 7 -6.02 7.49 -13.54
N ILE A 8 -4.86 7.71 -14.15
CA ILE A 8 -3.98 8.86 -13.85
C ILE A 8 -4.72 10.16 -14.17
N LYS A 9 -4.72 11.08 -13.23
CA LYS A 9 -5.40 12.38 -13.33
C LYS A 9 -4.40 13.51 -13.45
N GLN A 10 -4.88 14.67 -13.88
CA GLN A 10 -4.05 15.87 -14.01
C GLN A 10 -3.31 16.22 -12.73
N GLU A 11 -3.98 16.07 -11.58
CA GLU A 11 -3.39 16.35 -10.27
C GLU A 11 -2.24 15.43 -9.88
N ASP A 12 -2.08 14.29 -10.58
CA ASP A 12 -0.98 13.36 -10.34
C ASP A 12 0.31 13.76 -11.06
N LEU A 13 0.20 14.71 -11.99
CA LEU A 13 1.33 15.09 -12.83
C LEU A 13 2.20 16.16 -12.18
N ASN A 14 3.48 16.10 -12.47
CA ASN A 14 4.43 17.15 -12.09
C ASN A 14 4.68 18.11 -13.24
N TYR A 15 5.66 19.00 -13.09
CA TYR A 15 6.01 19.99 -14.10
C TYR A 15 6.48 19.40 -15.42
N GLY A 16 6.90 18.13 -15.45
CA GLY A 16 7.33 17.42 -16.65
C GLY A 16 6.20 16.69 -17.38
N ASN A 17 4.95 16.89 -16.95
CA ASN A 17 3.74 16.25 -17.51
C ASN A 17 3.71 14.72 -17.38
N HIS A 18 4.45 14.17 -16.42
CA HIS A 18 4.34 12.76 -16.05
C HIS A 18 4.06 12.66 -14.56
N VAL A 19 3.64 11.49 -14.11
CA VAL A 19 3.31 11.26 -12.71
C VAL A 19 4.51 11.61 -11.82
N GLY A 20 4.27 12.45 -10.81
CA GLY A 20 5.31 12.85 -9.88
C GLY A 20 5.82 11.70 -9.04
N ASN A 21 7.10 11.75 -8.69
CA ASN A 21 7.75 10.68 -7.94
C ASN A 21 7.05 10.38 -6.61
N GLU A 22 6.53 11.40 -5.93
CA GLU A 22 5.84 11.26 -4.65
C GLU A 22 4.48 10.58 -4.77
N ARG A 23 3.88 10.57 -5.96
CA ARG A 23 2.54 9.99 -6.17
C ARG A 23 2.53 8.48 -6.04
N ALA A 24 3.64 7.81 -6.34
CA ALA A 24 3.74 6.35 -6.21
C ALA A 24 3.40 5.89 -4.80
N LEU A 25 3.87 6.61 -3.79
CA LEU A 25 3.58 6.29 -2.39
C LEU A 25 2.10 6.41 -2.07
N LEU A 26 1.43 7.41 -2.66
CA LEU A 26 -0.03 7.56 -2.52
C LEU A 26 -0.77 6.41 -3.18
N PHE A 27 -0.34 6.01 -4.38
CA PHE A 27 -0.98 4.89 -5.08
C PHE A 27 -0.87 3.60 -4.26
N PHE A 28 0.28 3.35 -3.65
CA PHE A 28 0.46 2.22 -2.75
C PHE A 28 -0.47 2.32 -1.53
N GLN A 29 -0.56 3.50 -0.94
CA GLN A 29 -1.43 3.73 0.21
C GLN A 29 -2.89 3.48 -0.14
N TRP A 30 -3.35 3.99 -1.28
CA TRP A 30 -4.74 3.80 -1.72
C TRP A 30 -5.04 2.31 -1.95
N ALA A 31 -4.10 1.55 -2.50
CA ALA A 31 -4.27 0.12 -2.67
C ALA A 31 -4.42 -0.57 -1.31
N ARG A 32 -3.60 -0.19 -0.32
CA ARG A 32 -3.72 -0.74 1.04
C ARG A 32 -5.05 -0.36 1.69
N GLU A 33 -5.49 0.89 1.54
CA GLU A 33 -6.76 1.36 2.09
C GLU A 33 -7.93 0.56 1.51
N GLU A 34 -7.93 0.33 0.20
CA GLU A 34 -8.97 -0.47 -0.44
C GLU A 34 -8.92 -1.93 -0.01
N PHE A 35 -7.73 -2.48 0.14
CA PHE A 35 -7.55 -3.84 0.67
C PHE A 35 -8.15 -3.96 2.08
N LEU A 36 -7.84 -3.01 2.93
CA LEU A 36 -8.37 -3.00 4.30
C LEU A 36 -9.89 -2.87 4.29
N ARG A 37 -10.42 -1.95 3.48
CA ARG A 37 -11.88 -1.75 3.36
C ARG A 37 -12.58 -3.04 2.91
N ALA A 38 -11.99 -3.75 1.97
CA ALA A 38 -12.54 -5.02 1.48
C ALA A 38 -12.59 -6.09 2.57
N ASN A 39 -11.82 -5.91 3.63
CA ASN A 39 -11.77 -6.83 4.77
C ASN A 39 -12.39 -6.20 6.04
N ASN A 40 -13.21 -5.16 5.87
CA ASN A 40 -13.90 -4.46 6.95
C ASN A 40 -12.94 -3.82 7.97
N LEU A 41 -11.77 -3.40 7.50
CA LEU A 41 -10.74 -2.73 8.30
C LEU A 41 -10.44 -1.35 7.72
N SER A 42 -9.62 -0.58 8.41
CA SER A 42 -9.14 0.72 7.95
C SER A 42 -7.71 0.96 8.44
N GLU A 43 -7.06 1.99 7.92
CA GLU A 43 -5.71 2.38 8.37
C GLU A 43 -5.68 2.79 9.85
N THR A 44 -6.83 3.15 10.41
CA THR A 44 -6.93 3.52 11.83
C THR A 44 -7.44 2.38 12.71
N ASP A 45 -7.91 1.29 12.12
CA ASP A 45 -8.42 0.15 12.87
C ASP A 45 -8.19 -1.17 12.12
N ILE A 46 -7.15 -1.87 12.53
CA ILE A 46 -6.81 -3.21 12.01
C ILE A 46 -7.09 -4.30 13.06
N GLY A 47 -7.77 -3.93 14.15
CA GLY A 47 -8.08 -4.81 15.27
C GLY A 47 -7.37 -4.36 16.55
N ASP A 48 -7.92 -4.78 17.70
CA ASP A 48 -7.38 -4.51 19.04
C ASP A 48 -7.10 -3.02 19.33
N GLY A 49 -7.85 -2.12 18.67
CA GLY A 49 -7.68 -0.68 18.86
C GLY A 49 -6.44 -0.09 18.20
N SER A 50 -5.80 -0.85 17.33
CA SER A 50 -4.60 -0.40 16.64
C SER A 50 -4.89 -0.03 15.18
N GLY A 51 -4.17 0.96 14.69
CA GLY A 51 -4.11 1.30 13.27
C GLY A 51 -2.70 1.10 12.75
N PHE A 52 -2.41 1.63 11.57
CA PHE A 52 -1.06 1.59 11.00
C PHE A 52 -0.29 2.86 11.29
N ILE A 53 1.00 2.73 11.55
CA ILE A 53 1.94 3.84 11.44
C ILE A 53 3.05 3.39 10.48
N GLN A 54 3.32 4.18 9.44
CA GLN A 54 4.33 3.82 8.45
C GLN A 54 5.71 4.31 8.92
N THR A 55 6.68 3.42 8.84
CA THR A 55 8.04 3.72 9.29
C THR A 55 9.04 3.76 8.14
N GLU A 56 8.72 3.13 7.02
CA GLU A 56 9.67 3.01 5.91
C GLU A 56 8.92 2.76 4.62
N ALA A 57 9.48 3.23 3.51
CA ALA A 57 8.97 2.91 2.19
C ALA A 57 10.12 2.90 1.19
N THR A 58 10.00 2.07 0.17
CA THR A 58 10.93 2.05 -0.97
C THR A 58 10.13 2.15 -2.26
N VAL A 59 10.71 2.77 -3.27
CA VAL A 59 10.09 2.88 -4.59
C VAL A 59 11.18 2.75 -5.65
N GLN A 60 10.92 1.93 -6.65
CA GLN A 60 11.77 1.81 -7.83
C GLN A 60 10.96 2.22 -9.05
N TYR A 61 11.45 3.17 -9.81
CA TYR A 61 10.78 3.71 -11.00
C TYR A 61 11.40 3.07 -12.24
N LYS A 62 10.59 2.32 -12.97
CA LYS A 62 11.04 1.60 -14.18
C LYS A 62 10.56 2.27 -15.46
N LYS A 63 9.35 2.84 -15.42
CA LYS A 63 8.75 3.57 -16.54
C LYS A 63 7.94 4.74 -16.02
N GLN A 64 7.87 5.81 -16.79
CA GLN A 64 7.02 6.95 -16.44
C GLN A 64 5.57 6.64 -16.76
N LEU A 65 4.68 7.26 -16.00
CA LEU A 65 3.24 7.18 -16.20
C LEU A 65 2.72 8.55 -16.60
N PHE A 66 1.65 8.56 -17.41
CA PHE A 66 1.13 9.78 -18.02
C PHE A 66 -0.37 9.92 -17.83
N LEU A 67 -0.89 11.11 -18.13
CA LEU A 67 -2.30 11.43 -18.02
C LEU A 67 -3.17 10.39 -18.74
N ASP A 68 -4.29 10.06 -18.13
CA ASP A 68 -5.33 9.16 -18.64
C ASP A 68 -4.92 7.69 -18.79
N GLN A 69 -3.68 7.33 -18.44
CA GLN A 69 -3.31 5.92 -18.42
C GLN A 69 -4.03 5.21 -17.28
N GLU A 70 -4.47 3.99 -17.56
CA GLU A 70 -5.08 3.14 -16.54
C GLU A 70 -4.00 2.25 -15.95
N VAL A 71 -3.90 2.24 -14.63
CA VAL A 71 -2.90 1.45 -13.93
C VAL A 71 -3.55 0.47 -12.96
N LYS A 72 -2.85 -0.63 -12.72
CA LYS A 72 -3.21 -1.61 -11.71
C LYS A 72 -2.15 -1.59 -10.63
N VAL A 73 -2.57 -1.27 -9.40
CA VAL A 73 -1.68 -1.27 -8.24
C VAL A 73 -1.93 -2.57 -7.49
N ASN A 74 -0.99 -3.47 -7.56
CA ASN A 74 -1.10 -4.79 -6.94
C ASN A 74 -0.38 -4.82 -5.61
N ILE A 75 -1.01 -5.44 -4.62
CA ILE A 75 -0.32 -5.84 -3.39
C ILE A 75 0.10 -7.28 -3.63
N THR A 76 1.38 -7.48 -3.93
CA THR A 76 1.87 -8.79 -4.35
C THR A 76 2.18 -9.71 -3.17
N LYS A 77 2.53 -9.14 -2.03
CA LYS A 77 2.87 -9.90 -0.84
C LYS A 77 2.70 -9.05 0.40
N ILE A 78 2.30 -9.68 1.49
CA ILE A 78 2.28 -9.06 2.81
C ILE A 78 3.07 -9.98 3.72
N GLU A 79 4.07 -9.44 4.40
CA GLU A 79 4.95 -10.24 5.27
C GLU A 79 4.97 -9.63 6.67
N ILE A 80 4.89 -10.48 7.68
CA ILE A 80 4.99 -10.03 9.07
C ILE A 80 6.29 -10.56 9.65
N LYS A 81 7.14 -9.63 10.08
CA LYS A 81 8.43 -9.95 10.73
C LYS A 81 8.48 -9.22 12.07
N GLY A 82 8.21 -9.95 13.15
CA GLY A 82 8.12 -9.36 14.49
C GLY A 82 6.98 -8.36 14.53
N LEU A 83 7.30 -7.09 14.80
CA LEU A 83 6.30 -6.02 14.83
C LEU A 83 6.04 -5.39 13.47
N ARG A 84 6.87 -5.69 12.47
CA ARG A 84 6.79 -5.06 11.14
C ARG A 84 5.82 -5.79 10.24
N ILE A 85 4.99 -5.03 9.55
CA ILE A 85 4.11 -5.53 8.49
C ILE A 85 4.63 -4.89 7.20
N ILE A 86 5.10 -5.72 6.27
CA ILE A 86 5.75 -5.25 5.05
C ILE A 86 4.85 -5.60 3.86
N PHE A 87 4.41 -4.56 3.15
CA PHE A 87 3.62 -4.71 1.93
C PHE A 87 4.54 -4.54 0.73
N GLU A 88 4.43 -5.45 -0.24
CA GLU A 88 5.12 -5.32 -1.52
C GLU A 88 4.10 -4.96 -2.59
N HIS A 89 4.47 -4.00 -3.43
CA HIS A 89 3.56 -3.45 -4.44
C HIS A 89 4.20 -3.48 -5.83
N GLU A 90 3.34 -3.61 -6.84
CA GLU A 90 3.71 -3.42 -8.24
C GLU A 90 2.64 -2.57 -8.91
N ILE A 91 3.06 -1.64 -9.75
CA ILE A 91 2.14 -0.84 -10.56
C ILE A 91 2.38 -1.18 -12.02
N PHE A 92 1.34 -1.69 -12.67
CA PHE A 92 1.35 -2.04 -14.09
C PHE A 92 0.51 -1.05 -14.89
N CYS A 93 1.00 -0.70 -16.07
CA CYS A 93 0.23 -0.02 -17.09
C CYS A 93 0.15 -0.97 -18.28
N GLY A 94 -1.00 -1.62 -18.47
CA GLY A 94 -1.10 -2.72 -19.41
C GLY A 94 -0.18 -3.86 -18.99
N GLU A 95 0.72 -4.27 -19.88
CA GLU A 95 1.70 -5.32 -19.59
C GLU A 95 3.01 -4.78 -19.02
N ASP A 96 3.16 -3.45 -18.99
CA ASP A 96 4.40 -2.82 -18.56
C ASP A 96 4.45 -2.62 -17.05
N LEU A 97 5.45 -3.21 -16.41
CA LEU A 97 5.74 -2.96 -15.01
C LEU A 97 6.40 -1.59 -14.91
N ALA A 98 5.67 -0.63 -14.35
CA ALA A 98 6.14 0.76 -14.28
C ALA A 98 6.84 1.09 -12.98
N ILE A 99 6.32 0.61 -11.85
CA ILE A 99 6.82 0.96 -10.52
C ILE A 99 6.72 -0.26 -9.60
N THR A 100 7.74 -0.44 -8.76
CA THR A 100 7.68 -1.41 -7.65
C THR A 100 8.02 -0.69 -6.37
N GLY A 101 7.63 -1.27 -5.24
CA GLY A 101 8.00 -0.69 -3.96
C GLY A 101 7.43 -1.43 -2.77
N THR A 102 7.93 -1.06 -1.62
CA THR A 102 7.51 -1.64 -0.34
C THR A 102 7.07 -0.54 0.61
N ALA A 103 6.23 -0.91 1.56
CA ALA A 103 5.90 -0.05 2.69
C ALA A 103 5.92 -0.90 3.94
N THR A 104 6.58 -0.41 4.97
CA THR A 104 6.64 -1.06 6.28
C THR A 104 5.79 -0.26 7.25
N VAL A 105 4.85 -0.93 7.88
CA VAL A 105 4.00 -0.33 8.89
C VAL A 105 4.07 -1.13 10.19
N LEU A 106 3.72 -0.48 11.29
CA LEU A 106 3.59 -1.11 12.59
C LEU A 106 2.15 -0.94 13.06
N ALA A 107 1.67 -1.86 13.88
CA ALA A 107 0.42 -1.68 14.60
C ALA A 107 0.65 -0.63 15.68
N TYR A 108 -0.20 0.38 15.73
CA TYR A 108 0.00 1.52 16.61
C TYR A 108 -1.33 1.94 17.24
N ASN A 109 -1.33 2.08 18.55
CA ASN A 109 -2.49 2.59 19.26
C ASN A 109 -2.35 4.11 19.39
N TYR A 110 -3.21 4.84 18.66
CA TYR A 110 -3.13 6.31 18.60
C TYR A 110 -3.56 7.00 19.89
N GLU A 111 -4.41 6.35 20.71
CA GLU A 111 -4.81 6.90 21.99
C GLU A 111 -3.67 6.81 22.99
N GLU A 112 -3.01 5.64 23.07
CA GLU A 112 -1.89 5.42 23.98
C GLU A 112 -0.57 5.93 23.41
N GLN A 113 -0.52 6.22 22.10
CA GLN A 113 0.67 6.59 21.36
C GLN A 113 1.80 5.57 21.54
N LYS A 114 1.45 4.31 21.33
CA LYS A 114 2.38 3.18 21.48
C LYS A 114 2.28 2.19 20.34
N VAL A 115 3.42 1.63 19.97
CA VAL A 115 3.50 0.50 19.08
C VAL A 115 2.95 -0.72 19.82
N LYS A 116 2.15 -1.52 19.13
CA LYS A 116 1.53 -2.73 19.68
C LYS A 116 1.93 -3.94 18.86
N LYS A 117 1.68 -5.11 19.40
CA LYS A 117 1.82 -6.36 18.65
C LYS A 117 0.78 -6.37 17.53
N VAL A 118 1.12 -7.02 16.43
CA VAL A 118 0.18 -7.21 15.34
C VAL A 118 -1.03 -8.02 15.86
N PRO A 119 -2.26 -7.55 15.68
CA PRO A 119 -3.43 -8.30 16.12
C PRO A 119 -3.47 -9.69 15.49
N THR A 120 -3.87 -10.69 16.29
CA THR A 120 -3.97 -12.08 15.80
C THR A 120 -4.88 -12.21 14.59
N SER A 121 -6.02 -11.49 14.59
CA SER A 121 -6.94 -11.49 13.46
C SER A 121 -6.28 -10.96 12.19
N PHE A 122 -5.41 -9.96 12.31
CA PHE A 122 -4.69 -9.42 11.16
C PHE A 122 -3.62 -10.40 10.67
N LYS A 123 -2.94 -11.10 11.57
CA LYS A 123 -2.00 -12.15 11.19
C LYS A 123 -2.68 -13.25 10.38
N GLU A 124 -3.87 -13.66 10.81
CA GLU A 124 -4.66 -14.66 10.10
C GLU A 124 -5.06 -14.18 8.72
N LEU A 125 -5.47 -12.92 8.61
CA LEU A 125 -5.80 -12.30 7.34
C LEU A 125 -4.60 -12.36 6.38
N VAL A 126 -3.41 -12.04 6.87
CA VAL A 126 -2.17 -12.05 6.08
C VAL A 126 -1.81 -13.47 5.65
N GLU A 127 -1.94 -14.45 6.53
CA GLU A 127 -1.69 -15.85 6.19
C GLU A 127 -2.60 -16.31 5.05
N ASN A 128 -3.87 -15.97 5.13
CA ASN A 128 -4.85 -16.31 4.08
C ASN A 128 -4.54 -15.57 2.78
N TYR A 129 -4.06 -14.35 2.86
CA TYR A 129 -3.73 -13.54 1.70
C TYR A 129 -2.60 -14.17 0.88
N ASN A 130 -1.57 -14.68 1.56
CA ASN A 130 -0.38 -15.23 0.92
C ASN A 130 -0.52 -16.70 0.49
N SER A 131 -1.58 -17.36 0.93
CA SER A 131 -1.78 -18.78 0.62
C SER A 131 -2.41 -19.05 -0.75
#